data_4ce2d57f732f2ed5c32a44f581f1048c
#
_entry.id   4ce2d57f732f2ed5c32a44f581f1048c
#
_cell.length_a   1.000
_cell.length_b   1.000
_cell.length_c   1.000
_cell.angle_alpha   90.00
_cell.angle_beta   90.00
_cell.angle_gamma   90.00
#
_symmetry.space_group_name_H-M   'P 1'
#
loop_
_entity.id
_entity.type
_entity.pdbx_description
1 polymer ?
#
loop_
_entity_poly.entity_id
_entity_poly.type
_entity_poly.pdbx_seq_one_letter_code
_entity_poly.pdbx_strand_id
1 'polypeptide(L)'
;TPGGERNPLVLAAAALAGVDRVFCIGGAQAVGALAYGTASVPPVDKIVGPGNIYVATAKRKVFGKVGIDMIAGPSEILVLADGGCNPAWVAADLLSQAEHDKLASPVLVTDSPALARAVQAELEVQIPQLPRAAIARASVDDNGKIIVCTDLRKAIEACNIIAPEHLEVCVEDPFGVLNEIKNAGSI
;
A
#
# COMPACT_ATOMS: atom_id res chain seq x y z
N THR A 1 -11.76 -14.35 6.97
CA THR A 1 -12.67 -13.32 6.40
C THR A 1 -13.27 -12.52 7.55
N PRO A 2 -13.29 -11.17 7.50
CA PRO A 2 -13.94 -10.34 8.51
C PRO A 2 -15.41 -10.77 8.69
N GLY A 3 -15.88 -10.86 9.92
CA GLY A 3 -17.26 -11.26 10.20
C GLY A 3 -17.62 -12.71 9.88
N GLY A 4 -16.68 -13.55 9.47
CA GLY A 4 -16.94 -14.95 9.10
C GLY A 4 -17.63 -15.11 7.75
N GLU A 5 -17.72 -14.08 6.93
CA GLU A 5 -18.32 -14.14 5.59
C GLU A 5 -17.59 -15.11 4.67
N ARG A 6 -18.37 -15.90 3.92
CA ARG A 6 -17.87 -16.82 2.90
C ARG A 6 -18.12 -16.20 1.52
N ASN A 7 -17.24 -15.32 1.09
CA ASN A 7 -17.37 -14.70 -0.23
C ASN A 7 -17.19 -15.77 -1.34
N PRO A 8 -18.19 -15.98 -2.23
CA PRO A 8 -18.11 -16.99 -3.29
C PRO A 8 -16.93 -16.80 -4.24
N LEU A 9 -16.53 -15.55 -4.52
CA LEU A 9 -15.38 -15.26 -5.40
C LEU A 9 -14.06 -15.70 -4.77
N VAL A 10 -13.88 -15.49 -3.45
CA VAL A 10 -12.70 -15.96 -2.72
C VAL A 10 -12.63 -17.49 -2.72
N LEU A 11 -13.76 -18.17 -2.52
CA LEU A 11 -13.83 -19.64 -2.56
C LEU A 11 -13.58 -20.18 -3.97
N ALA A 12 -14.10 -19.53 -5.01
CA ALA A 12 -13.82 -19.89 -6.40
C ALA A 12 -12.32 -19.72 -6.74
N ALA A 13 -11.71 -18.61 -6.32
CA ALA A 13 -10.28 -18.39 -6.50
C ALA A 13 -9.45 -19.46 -5.78
N ALA A 14 -9.80 -19.80 -4.54
CA ALA A 14 -9.13 -20.86 -3.79
C ALA A 14 -9.24 -22.22 -4.49
N ALA A 15 -10.42 -22.56 -5.02
CA ALA A 15 -10.62 -23.80 -5.78
C ALA A 15 -9.79 -23.83 -7.07
N LEU A 16 -9.76 -22.73 -7.83
CA LEU A 16 -8.95 -22.62 -9.06
C LEU A 16 -7.44 -22.71 -8.76
N ALA A 17 -7.00 -22.16 -7.64
CA ALA A 17 -5.61 -22.23 -7.19
C ALA A 17 -5.23 -23.59 -6.58
N GLY A 18 -6.16 -24.54 -6.48
CA GLY A 18 -5.89 -25.87 -5.90
C GLY A 18 -5.64 -25.86 -4.41
N VAL A 19 -6.30 -24.95 -3.67
CA VAL A 19 -6.16 -24.87 -2.20
C VAL A 19 -6.83 -26.07 -1.53
N ASP A 20 -6.11 -26.83 -0.72
CA ASP A 20 -6.59 -28.04 -0.07
C ASP A 20 -7.58 -27.77 1.07
N ARG A 21 -7.40 -26.67 1.81
CA ARG A 21 -8.20 -26.34 3.00
C ARG A 21 -8.46 -24.85 3.11
N VAL A 22 -9.67 -24.49 3.50
CA VAL A 22 -10.08 -23.10 3.77
C VAL A 22 -10.58 -23.01 5.20
N PHE A 23 -9.99 -22.12 5.97
CA PHE A 23 -10.36 -21.84 7.36
C PHE A 23 -10.96 -20.45 7.48
N CYS A 24 -12.15 -20.35 8.09
CA CYS A 24 -12.81 -19.06 8.33
C CYS A 24 -12.25 -18.41 9.62
N ILE A 25 -10.98 -18.04 9.58
CA ILE A 25 -10.26 -17.41 10.69
C ILE A 25 -9.36 -16.29 10.11
N GLY A 26 -9.08 -15.25 10.88
CA GLY A 26 -8.23 -14.14 10.49
C GLY A 26 -7.47 -13.54 11.68
N GLY A 27 -6.72 -12.48 11.42
CA GLY A 27 -5.99 -11.75 12.46
C GLY A 27 -4.80 -12.51 13.04
N ALA A 28 -4.33 -12.06 14.19
CA ALA A 28 -3.21 -12.69 14.91
C ALA A 28 -3.50 -14.15 15.30
N GLN A 29 -4.77 -14.47 15.54
CA GLN A 29 -5.21 -15.83 15.90
C GLN A 29 -4.96 -16.82 14.75
N ALA A 30 -5.22 -16.42 13.50
CA ALA A 30 -4.92 -17.24 12.34
C ALA A 30 -3.42 -17.50 12.21
N VAL A 31 -2.58 -16.47 12.38
CA VAL A 31 -1.12 -16.60 12.36
C VAL A 31 -0.64 -17.55 13.44
N GLY A 32 -1.14 -17.44 14.67
CA GLY A 32 -0.80 -18.33 15.77
C GLY A 32 -1.23 -19.78 15.50
N ALA A 33 -2.47 -19.97 15.02
CA ALA A 33 -2.98 -21.30 14.68
C ALA A 33 -2.15 -21.99 13.58
N LEU A 34 -1.77 -21.25 12.54
CA LEU A 34 -0.95 -21.77 11.44
C LEU A 34 0.50 -22.06 11.88
N ALA A 35 1.07 -21.23 12.77
CA ALA A 35 2.46 -21.41 13.24
C ALA A 35 2.63 -22.57 14.21
N TYR A 36 1.68 -22.77 15.12
CA TYR A 36 1.80 -23.76 16.21
C TYR A 36 0.90 -24.97 16.03
N GLY A 37 -0.10 -24.88 15.16
CA GLY A 37 -1.13 -25.90 15.03
C GLY A 37 -2.20 -25.83 16.13
N THR A 38 -3.34 -26.41 15.83
CA THR A 38 -4.44 -26.63 16.78
C THR A 38 -5.07 -28.00 16.46
N ALA A 39 -6.10 -28.40 17.18
CA ALA A 39 -6.82 -29.65 16.90
C ALA A 39 -7.42 -29.67 15.47
N SER A 40 -7.74 -28.51 14.91
CA SER A 40 -8.42 -28.40 13.59
C SER A 40 -7.56 -27.75 12.49
N VAL A 41 -6.53 -26.97 12.87
CA VAL A 41 -5.63 -26.29 11.92
C VAL A 41 -4.24 -26.90 12.06
N PRO A 42 -3.71 -27.59 11.05
CA PRO A 42 -2.35 -28.13 11.10
C PRO A 42 -1.34 -26.99 11.03
N PRO A 43 -0.15 -27.15 11.67
CA PRO A 43 0.93 -26.20 11.50
C PRO A 43 1.44 -26.22 10.06
N VAL A 44 1.98 -25.07 9.62
CA VAL A 44 2.50 -24.89 8.26
C VAL A 44 3.98 -24.52 8.29
N ASP A 45 4.67 -24.71 7.17
CA ASP A 45 6.08 -24.34 7.03
C ASP A 45 6.27 -22.86 6.71
N LYS A 46 5.28 -22.22 6.04
CA LYS A 46 5.34 -20.82 5.66
C LYS A 46 3.97 -20.14 5.69
N ILE A 47 3.93 -18.92 6.22
CA ILE A 47 2.75 -18.03 6.23
C ILE A 47 3.00 -16.88 5.27
N VAL A 48 2.13 -16.72 4.28
CA VAL A 48 2.20 -15.66 3.27
C VAL A 48 0.92 -14.84 3.27
N GLY A 49 0.99 -13.62 2.75
CA GLY A 49 -0.14 -12.71 2.58
C GLY A 49 -0.07 -11.47 3.45
N PRO A 50 -0.68 -10.39 2.98
CA PRO A 50 -0.76 -9.12 3.72
C PRO A 50 -1.75 -9.21 4.88
N GLY A 51 -1.73 -8.20 5.74
CA GLY A 51 -2.67 -8.07 6.83
C GLY A 51 -2.45 -6.78 7.61
N ASN A 52 -3.33 -6.52 8.54
CA ASN A 52 -3.25 -5.35 9.42
C ASN A 52 -2.08 -5.46 10.42
N ILE A 53 -1.89 -4.41 11.21
CA ILE A 53 -0.79 -4.32 12.21
C ILE A 53 -0.76 -5.51 13.18
N TYR A 54 -1.90 -6.11 13.52
CA TYR A 54 -1.96 -7.30 14.40
C TYR A 54 -1.40 -8.54 13.69
N VAL A 55 -1.70 -8.71 12.39
CA VAL A 55 -1.14 -9.80 11.57
C VAL A 55 0.36 -9.60 11.39
N ALA A 56 0.81 -8.39 11.05
CA ALA A 56 2.22 -8.06 10.89
C ALA A 56 3.00 -8.32 12.19
N THR A 57 2.45 -7.89 13.33
CA THR A 57 3.05 -8.13 14.66
C THR A 57 3.11 -9.63 14.99
N ALA A 58 2.04 -10.38 14.69
CA ALA A 58 2.01 -11.82 14.93
C ALA A 58 3.02 -12.56 14.03
N LYS A 59 3.11 -12.21 12.73
CA LYS A 59 4.12 -12.77 11.81
C LYS A 59 5.55 -12.53 12.32
N ARG A 60 5.84 -11.33 12.81
CA ARG A 60 7.14 -11.01 13.43
C ARG A 60 7.44 -11.92 14.62
N LYS A 61 6.45 -12.19 15.48
CA LYS A 61 6.62 -13.02 16.68
C LYS A 61 6.81 -14.51 16.39
N VAL A 62 6.26 -15.01 15.29
CA VAL A 62 6.39 -16.44 14.91
C VAL A 62 7.52 -16.70 13.92
N PHE A 63 8.18 -15.65 13.43
CA PHE A 63 9.33 -15.78 12.53
C PHE A 63 10.44 -16.59 13.20
N GLY A 64 10.96 -17.58 12.48
CA GLY A 64 11.92 -18.56 13.00
C GLY A 64 11.26 -19.86 13.49
N LYS A 65 10.02 -19.81 13.99
CA LYS A 65 9.19 -21.00 14.20
C LYS A 65 8.54 -21.46 12.90
N VAL A 66 8.12 -20.53 12.08
CA VAL A 66 7.53 -20.70 10.75
C VAL A 66 8.14 -19.67 9.80
N GLY A 67 8.31 -20.02 8.52
CA GLY A 67 8.71 -19.05 7.50
C GLY A 67 7.61 -18.01 7.27
N ILE A 68 8.00 -16.78 6.93
CA ILE A 68 7.07 -15.74 6.49
C ILE A 68 7.53 -15.15 5.15
N ASP A 69 6.63 -14.46 4.44
CA ASP A 69 6.96 -13.69 3.25
C ASP A 69 7.65 -12.37 3.62
N MET A 70 6.89 -11.49 4.30
CA MET A 70 7.35 -10.17 4.73
C MET A 70 6.60 -9.72 5.99
N ILE A 71 7.10 -8.66 6.62
CA ILE A 71 6.38 -7.91 7.64
C ILE A 71 5.89 -6.64 6.93
N ALA A 72 4.63 -6.64 6.50
CA ALA A 72 4.04 -5.47 5.85
C ALA A 72 3.93 -4.30 6.85
N GLY A 73 4.40 -3.13 6.41
CA GLY A 73 4.11 -1.85 7.05
C GLY A 73 2.73 -1.31 6.66
N PRO A 74 2.36 -0.10 7.10
CA PRO A 74 1.27 0.66 6.51
C PRO A 74 1.51 0.85 5.01
N SER A 75 0.44 0.87 4.21
CA SER A 75 0.55 1.07 2.76
C SER A 75 1.15 2.44 2.43
N GLU A 76 2.07 2.46 1.50
CA GLU A 76 2.75 3.67 1.04
C GLU A 76 2.61 3.81 -0.47
N ILE A 77 2.29 5.01 -0.94
CA ILE A 77 2.37 5.38 -2.34
C ILE A 77 3.13 6.69 -2.47
N LEU A 78 4.07 6.72 -3.40
CA LEU A 78 4.72 7.93 -3.84
C LEU A 78 4.46 8.12 -5.34
N VAL A 79 3.92 9.27 -5.70
CA VAL A 79 3.77 9.68 -7.09
C VAL A 79 4.86 10.71 -7.40
N LEU A 80 5.78 10.37 -8.30
CA LEU A 80 6.75 11.29 -8.90
C LEU A 80 6.10 11.87 -10.16
N ALA A 81 5.80 13.17 -10.15
CA ALA A 81 5.08 13.81 -11.24
C ALA A 81 5.72 15.14 -11.66
N ASP A 82 5.82 15.38 -12.96
CA ASP A 82 6.21 16.67 -13.51
C ASP A 82 4.99 17.58 -13.78
N GLY A 83 5.26 18.81 -14.24
CA GLY A 83 4.22 19.81 -14.49
C GLY A 83 3.24 19.48 -15.62
N GLY A 84 3.50 18.43 -16.42
CA GLY A 84 2.64 17.98 -17.53
C GLY A 84 1.52 17.04 -17.09
N CYS A 85 1.52 16.56 -15.85
CA CYS A 85 0.55 15.60 -15.36
C CYS A 85 -0.83 16.20 -15.12
N ASN A 86 -1.88 15.37 -15.31
CA ASN A 86 -3.23 15.73 -14.93
C ASN A 86 -3.39 15.65 -13.40
N PRO A 87 -3.67 16.77 -12.70
CA PRO A 87 -3.76 16.78 -11.24
C PRO A 87 -4.87 15.88 -10.68
N ALA A 88 -5.96 15.69 -11.42
CA ALA A 88 -7.06 14.82 -10.98
C ALA A 88 -6.65 13.35 -10.95
N TRP A 89 -5.81 12.91 -11.89
CA TRP A 89 -5.28 11.55 -11.89
C TRP A 89 -4.28 11.34 -10.77
N VAL A 90 -3.34 12.26 -10.60
CA VAL A 90 -2.36 12.22 -9.50
C VAL A 90 -3.07 12.17 -8.13
N ALA A 91 -4.12 12.95 -7.95
CA ALA A 91 -4.92 12.90 -6.73
C ALA A 91 -5.61 11.54 -6.53
N ALA A 92 -6.17 10.95 -7.60
CA ALA A 92 -6.80 9.63 -7.54
C ALA A 92 -5.79 8.54 -7.17
N ASP A 93 -4.58 8.59 -7.72
CA ASP A 93 -3.50 7.64 -7.43
C ASP A 93 -3.08 7.74 -5.96
N LEU A 94 -2.89 8.93 -5.43
CA LEU A 94 -2.61 9.16 -4.00
C LEU A 94 -3.74 8.60 -3.10
N LEU A 95 -4.99 8.79 -3.51
CA LEU A 95 -6.16 8.31 -2.76
C LEU A 95 -6.34 6.80 -2.83
N SER A 96 -5.78 6.12 -3.84
CA SER A 96 -5.84 4.67 -3.98
C SER A 96 -5.30 3.94 -2.74
N GLN A 97 -4.24 4.46 -2.13
CA GLN A 97 -3.66 3.92 -0.91
C GLN A 97 -4.21 4.61 0.36
N ALA A 98 -4.50 5.91 0.30
CA ALA A 98 -5.01 6.65 1.43
C ALA A 98 -6.33 6.08 1.99
N GLU A 99 -7.20 5.51 1.13
CA GLU A 99 -8.46 4.91 1.56
C GLU A 99 -8.31 3.53 2.21
N HIS A 100 -7.14 2.88 2.13
CA HIS A 100 -6.91 1.56 2.72
C HIS A 100 -6.83 1.59 4.24
N ASP A 101 -6.04 2.51 4.79
CA ASP A 101 -5.81 2.62 6.23
C ASP A 101 -5.48 4.07 6.62
N LYS A 102 -5.85 4.47 7.84
CA LYS A 102 -5.51 5.79 8.39
C LYS A 102 -3.99 6.01 8.51
N LEU A 103 -3.21 4.93 8.59
CA LEU A 103 -1.76 4.98 8.67
C LEU A 103 -1.09 4.97 7.30
N ALA A 104 -1.85 4.89 6.20
CA ALA A 104 -1.28 4.95 4.85
C ALA A 104 -0.61 6.31 4.60
N SER A 105 0.44 6.30 3.80
CA SER A 105 1.27 7.49 3.52
C SER A 105 1.24 7.83 2.04
N PRO A 106 0.30 8.67 1.57
CA PRO A 106 0.30 9.19 0.21
C PRO A 106 1.28 10.37 0.08
N VAL A 107 2.25 10.25 -0.82
CA VAL A 107 3.29 11.27 -1.04
C VAL A 107 3.33 11.68 -2.50
N LEU A 108 3.22 12.98 -2.77
CA LEU A 108 3.53 13.57 -4.07
C LEU A 108 4.93 14.19 -4.02
N VAL A 109 5.77 13.86 -4.97
CA VAL A 109 7.05 14.54 -5.23
C VAL A 109 7.02 15.13 -6.62
N THR A 110 7.23 16.43 -6.76
CA THR A 110 7.14 17.13 -8.04
C THR A 110 8.15 18.28 -8.11
N ASP A 111 8.52 18.67 -9.32
CA ASP A 111 9.28 19.90 -9.58
C ASP A 111 8.36 21.09 -9.95
N SER A 112 7.03 20.87 -9.97
CA SER A 112 6.05 21.87 -10.35
C SER A 112 5.21 22.38 -9.16
N PRO A 113 5.46 23.61 -8.67
CA PRO A 113 4.61 24.23 -7.66
C PRO A 113 3.16 24.41 -8.11
N ALA A 114 2.91 24.51 -9.43
CA ALA A 114 1.58 24.62 -9.99
C ALA A 114 0.81 23.32 -9.87
N LEU A 115 1.45 22.19 -10.23
CA LEU A 115 0.88 20.85 -10.07
C LEU A 115 0.59 20.55 -8.59
N ALA A 116 1.52 20.86 -7.70
CA ALA A 116 1.36 20.65 -6.26
C ALA A 116 0.08 21.29 -5.72
N ARG A 117 -0.17 22.56 -6.07
CA ARG A 117 -1.40 23.27 -5.68
C ARG A 117 -2.67 22.69 -6.33
N ALA A 118 -2.57 22.30 -7.59
CA ALA A 118 -3.71 21.72 -8.31
C ALA A 118 -4.09 20.34 -7.73
N VAL A 119 -3.12 19.49 -7.42
CA VAL A 119 -3.36 18.20 -6.77
C VAL A 119 -3.95 18.38 -5.37
N GLN A 120 -3.46 19.34 -4.59
CA GLN A 120 -4.07 19.66 -3.30
C GLN A 120 -5.54 20.05 -3.41
N ALA A 121 -5.90 20.86 -4.42
CA ALA A 121 -7.29 21.22 -4.68
C ALA A 121 -8.14 20.00 -5.12
N GLU A 122 -7.58 19.12 -5.95
CA GLU A 122 -8.26 17.91 -6.39
C GLU A 122 -8.50 16.92 -5.24
N LEU A 123 -7.60 16.78 -4.31
CA LEU A 123 -7.81 15.96 -3.11
C LEU A 123 -9.05 16.43 -2.32
N GLU A 124 -9.25 17.75 -2.17
CA GLU A 124 -10.43 18.31 -1.50
C GLU A 124 -11.74 18.02 -2.25
N VAL A 125 -11.67 17.89 -3.57
CA VAL A 125 -12.83 17.54 -4.42
C VAL A 125 -13.14 16.05 -4.37
N GLN A 126 -12.11 15.20 -4.40
CA GLN A 126 -12.27 13.76 -4.57
C GLN A 126 -12.51 13.01 -3.25
N ILE A 127 -11.85 13.39 -2.14
CA ILE A 127 -12.01 12.71 -0.84
C ILE A 127 -13.48 12.56 -0.42
N PRO A 128 -14.34 13.61 -0.49
CA PRO A 128 -15.74 13.48 -0.10
C PRO A 128 -16.56 12.48 -0.94
N GLN A 129 -16.06 12.11 -2.12
CA GLN A 129 -16.75 11.19 -3.03
C GLN A 129 -16.41 9.73 -2.79
N LEU A 130 -15.39 9.45 -1.95
CA LEU A 130 -14.94 8.09 -1.66
C LEU A 130 -15.87 7.38 -0.68
N PRO A 131 -16.13 6.09 -0.84
CA PRO A 131 -16.87 5.29 0.12
C PRO A 131 -16.23 5.30 1.53
N ARG A 132 -14.90 5.44 1.59
CA ARG A 132 -14.10 5.46 2.83
C ARG A 132 -13.50 6.85 3.11
N ALA A 133 -14.23 7.92 2.79
CA ALA A 133 -13.78 9.32 2.89
C ALA A 133 -13.12 9.66 4.24
N ALA A 134 -13.67 9.19 5.36
CA ALA A 134 -13.12 9.46 6.69
C ALA A 134 -11.73 8.83 6.92
N ILE A 135 -11.46 7.68 6.30
CA ILE A 135 -10.15 6.99 6.37
C ILE A 135 -9.16 7.73 5.48
N ALA A 136 -9.54 8.01 4.24
CA ALA A 136 -8.70 8.75 3.30
C ALA A 136 -8.34 10.15 3.84
N ARG A 137 -9.31 10.86 4.45
CA ARG A 137 -9.06 12.15 5.07
C ARG A 137 -8.02 12.05 6.19
N ALA A 138 -8.17 11.11 7.12
CA ALA A 138 -7.21 10.92 8.21
C ALA A 138 -5.81 10.56 7.69
N SER A 139 -5.71 9.68 6.69
CA SER A 139 -4.44 9.33 6.05
C SER A 139 -3.76 10.55 5.42
N VAL A 140 -4.50 11.33 4.62
CA VAL A 140 -3.96 12.53 3.95
C VAL A 140 -3.56 13.61 4.96
N ASP A 141 -4.38 13.87 5.97
CA ASP A 141 -4.12 14.95 6.96
C ASP A 141 -2.94 14.61 7.88
N ASP A 142 -2.83 13.34 8.33
CA ASP A 142 -1.83 12.92 9.30
C ASP A 142 -0.49 12.53 8.64
N ASN A 143 -0.55 11.86 7.49
CA ASN A 143 0.62 11.23 6.85
C ASN A 143 0.91 11.74 5.44
N GLY A 144 -0.06 12.36 4.76
CA GLY A 144 0.12 12.88 3.40
C GLY A 144 1.20 13.96 3.31
N LYS A 145 1.97 13.94 2.22
CA LYS A 145 3.01 14.94 1.96
C LYS A 145 2.98 15.36 0.49
N ILE A 146 3.20 16.66 0.26
CA ILE A 146 3.49 17.21 -1.05
C ILE A 146 4.87 17.87 -0.97
N ILE A 147 5.83 17.31 -1.69
CA ILE A 147 7.22 17.76 -1.72
C ILE A 147 7.50 18.40 -3.06
N VAL A 148 7.84 19.69 -3.04
CA VAL A 148 8.20 20.44 -4.24
C VAL A 148 9.71 20.60 -4.30
N CYS A 149 10.32 20.07 -5.35
CA CYS A 149 11.75 20.11 -5.60
C CYS A 149 12.11 21.21 -6.61
N THR A 150 13.37 21.57 -6.70
CA THR A 150 13.87 22.59 -7.64
C THR A 150 13.85 22.10 -9.10
N ASP A 151 13.97 20.80 -9.29
CA ASP A 151 14.04 20.13 -10.59
C ASP A 151 13.73 18.64 -10.43
N LEU A 152 13.51 17.96 -11.57
CA LEU A 152 13.17 16.54 -11.62
C LEU A 152 14.26 15.65 -11.00
N ARG A 153 15.55 16.01 -11.16
CA ARG A 153 16.64 15.23 -10.57
C ARG A 153 16.58 15.23 -9.05
N LYS A 154 16.28 16.38 -8.43
CA LYS A 154 16.07 16.48 -6.99
C LYS A 154 14.82 15.76 -6.53
N ALA A 155 13.79 15.70 -7.36
CA ALA A 155 12.60 14.91 -7.11
C ALA A 155 12.93 13.40 -7.08
N ILE A 156 13.73 12.91 -8.02
CA ILE A 156 14.21 11.50 -8.04
C ILE A 156 15.08 11.20 -6.81
N GLU A 157 15.99 12.11 -6.43
CA GLU A 157 16.78 11.95 -5.21
C GLU A 157 15.87 11.81 -3.96
N ALA A 158 14.82 12.62 -3.87
CA ALA A 158 13.84 12.54 -2.79
C ALA A 158 13.08 11.19 -2.80
N CYS A 159 12.65 10.71 -3.96
CA CYS A 159 12.04 9.39 -4.09
C CYS A 159 12.96 8.26 -3.58
N ASN A 160 14.23 8.30 -3.94
CA ASN A 160 15.21 7.30 -3.48
C ASN A 160 15.47 7.37 -1.97
N ILE A 161 15.35 8.55 -1.35
CA ILE A 161 15.50 8.72 0.10
C ILE A 161 14.26 8.18 0.84
N ILE A 162 13.07 8.43 0.30
CA ILE A 162 11.80 7.97 0.88
C ILE A 162 11.68 6.45 0.73
N ALA A 163 12.11 5.89 -0.42
CA ALA A 163 12.11 4.45 -0.69
C ALA A 163 10.73 3.80 -0.48
N PRO A 164 9.69 4.25 -1.20
CA PRO A 164 8.31 3.85 -0.95
C PRO A 164 8.03 2.38 -1.32
N GLU A 165 6.97 1.81 -0.74
CA GLU A 165 6.44 0.51 -1.15
C GLU A 165 5.97 0.53 -2.61
N HIS A 166 5.16 1.53 -2.97
CA HIS A 166 4.68 1.75 -4.35
C HIS A 166 5.19 3.10 -4.86
N LEU A 167 5.83 3.08 -6.03
CA LEU A 167 6.27 4.27 -6.75
C LEU A 167 5.58 4.34 -8.10
N GLU A 168 4.88 5.42 -8.37
CA GLU A 168 4.35 5.76 -9.69
C GLU A 168 5.21 6.86 -10.31
N VAL A 169 5.67 6.64 -11.55
CA VAL A 169 6.52 7.58 -12.29
C VAL A 169 5.69 8.23 -13.38
N CYS A 170 5.12 9.37 -13.06
CA CYS A 170 4.23 10.17 -13.90
C CYS A 170 4.97 11.39 -14.45
N VAL A 171 5.94 11.18 -15.34
CA VAL A 171 6.72 12.23 -15.99
C VAL A 171 6.67 12.05 -17.50
N GLU A 172 7.10 13.06 -18.27
CA GLU A 172 7.06 13.03 -19.75
C GLU A 172 7.82 11.82 -20.33
N ASP A 173 9.02 11.51 -19.78
CA ASP A 173 9.80 10.32 -20.17
C ASP A 173 10.09 9.42 -18.96
N PRO A 174 9.14 8.55 -18.58
CA PRO A 174 9.30 7.70 -17.40
C PRO A 174 10.42 6.66 -17.56
N PHE A 175 10.67 6.16 -18.77
CA PHE A 175 11.74 5.18 -19.02
C PHE A 175 13.13 5.81 -18.99
N GLY A 176 13.24 7.11 -19.38
CA GLY A 176 14.49 7.85 -19.31
C GLY A 176 15.03 8.02 -17.90
N VAL A 177 14.13 8.12 -16.90
CA VAL A 177 14.50 8.28 -15.48
C VAL A 177 14.54 6.98 -14.68
N LEU A 178 14.05 5.88 -15.24
CA LEU A 178 13.90 4.61 -14.52
C LEU A 178 15.22 4.09 -13.93
N ASN A 179 16.32 4.27 -14.64
CA ASN A 179 17.65 3.83 -14.18
C ASN A 179 18.21 4.67 -13.01
N GLU A 180 17.63 5.82 -12.72
CA GLU A 180 18.01 6.68 -11.60
C GLU A 180 17.24 6.32 -10.31
N ILE A 181 16.15 5.57 -10.45
CA ILE A 181 15.34 5.07 -9.32
C ILE A 181 15.99 3.80 -8.79
N LYS A 182 16.37 3.81 -7.52
CA LYS A 182 17.14 2.73 -6.88
C LYS A 182 16.39 2.06 -5.73
N ASN A 183 15.48 2.77 -5.11
CA ASN A 183 14.85 2.34 -3.87
C ASN A 183 13.33 2.49 -3.99
N ALA A 184 12.65 1.43 -4.42
CA ALA A 184 11.20 1.30 -4.39
C ALA A 184 10.83 -0.18 -4.33
N GLY A 185 9.72 -0.49 -3.69
CA GLY A 185 9.22 -1.86 -3.60
C GLY A 185 8.66 -2.34 -4.94
N SER A 186 7.85 -1.49 -5.59
CA SER A 186 7.33 -1.68 -6.95
C SER A 186 7.30 -0.35 -7.70
N ILE A 187 7.47 -0.39 -9.03
CA ILE A 187 7.47 0.77 -9.91
C ILE A 187 6.50 0.53 -11.05
#